data_00c343bdbb667cbaaea3806aa1e40c1a
#
_entry.id   00c343bdbb667cbaaea3806aa1e40c1a
#
_cell.length_a   1.000
_cell.length_b   1.000
_cell.length_c   1.000
_cell.angle_alpha   90.00
_cell.angle_beta   90.00
_cell.angle_gamma   90.00
#
_symmetry.space_group_name_H-M   'P 1'
#
loop_
_entity.id
_entity.type
_entity.pdbx_description
1 polymer ?
#
loop_
_entity_poly.entity_id
_entity_poly.type
_entity_poly.pdbx_seq_one_letter_code
_entity_poly.pdbx_strand_id
1 'polypeptide(L)'
;MMYQAYQAQSDLMWPLRTLAKLSVPMLQDTTFGMAGQPTLRQAAAACRVLELAEVTHKRPPWRIAEVLVKGEPVAVVEEVALTTPFATLLRFAKPGAPVQPKVLVVAPMSGHFATLLRDTVRTALQDHDVYVTDWHNVRDVPLSAGRFGLDEYTEHIIDFLAAMGPN
;
A
#
# COMPACT_ATOMS: atom_id res chain seq x y z
N MET A 1 9.57 24.32 -2.87
CA MET A 1 10.72 24.34 -3.80
C MET A 1 11.42 22.98 -3.95
N MET A 2 11.88 22.30 -2.88
CA MET A 2 12.56 20.99 -3.02
C MET A 2 11.71 19.90 -3.71
N TYR A 3 10.41 19.88 -3.44
CA TYR A 3 9.51 18.90 -4.04
C TYR A 3 9.34 19.07 -5.55
N GLN A 4 9.22 20.32 -6.04
CA GLN A 4 9.12 20.60 -7.48
C GLN A 4 10.39 20.19 -8.23
N ALA A 5 11.56 20.42 -7.62
CA ALA A 5 12.83 19.97 -8.18
C ALA A 5 12.92 18.44 -8.25
N TYR A 6 12.47 17.75 -7.19
CA TYR A 6 12.40 16.31 -7.16
C TYR A 6 11.43 15.77 -8.23
N GLN A 7 10.24 16.38 -8.39
CA GLN A 7 9.29 15.98 -9.41
C GLN A 7 9.87 16.15 -10.83
N ALA A 8 10.51 17.31 -11.09
CA ALA A 8 11.15 17.55 -12.39
C ALA A 8 12.27 16.54 -12.69
N GLN A 9 13.08 16.18 -11.68
CA GLN A 9 14.09 15.12 -11.81
C GLN A 9 13.46 13.75 -12.07
N SER A 10 12.38 13.43 -11.36
CA SER A 10 11.67 12.16 -11.55
C SER A 10 11.10 12.04 -12.95
N ASP A 11 10.49 13.12 -13.47
CA ASP A 11 9.92 13.18 -14.82
C ASP A 11 11.01 13.06 -15.89
N LEU A 12 12.16 13.71 -15.69
CA LEU A 12 13.31 13.62 -16.58
C LEU A 12 13.89 12.19 -16.65
N MET A 13 13.86 11.47 -15.53
CA MET A 13 14.38 10.10 -15.44
C MET A 13 13.36 9.03 -15.89
N TRP A 14 12.10 9.41 -16.10
CA TRP A 14 11.03 8.49 -16.48
C TRP A 14 11.33 7.65 -17.74
N PRO A 15 11.83 8.24 -18.89
CA PRO A 15 12.14 7.45 -20.07
C PRO A 15 13.22 6.41 -19.81
N LEU A 16 14.26 6.78 -19.03
CA LEU A 16 15.37 5.89 -18.70
C LEU A 16 14.90 4.70 -17.82
N ARG A 17 14.04 4.96 -16.85
CA ARG A 17 13.43 3.91 -16.03
C ARG A 17 12.54 2.98 -16.83
N THR A 18 11.77 3.53 -17.79
CA THR A 18 10.92 2.75 -18.69
C THR A 18 11.75 1.81 -19.54
N LEU A 19 12.85 2.31 -20.13
CA LEU A 19 13.80 1.49 -20.87
C LEU A 19 14.43 0.41 -19.99
N ALA A 20 14.85 0.74 -18.79
CA ALA A 20 15.39 -0.24 -17.82
C ALA A 20 14.39 -1.34 -17.52
N LYS A 21 13.13 -0.99 -17.24
CA LYS A 21 12.04 -1.95 -16.99
C LYS A 21 11.81 -2.90 -18.15
N LEU A 22 11.80 -2.39 -19.38
CA LEU A 22 11.63 -3.20 -20.59
C LEU A 22 12.85 -4.10 -20.88
N SER A 23 14.04 -3.68 -20.46
CA SER A 23 15.29 -4.43 -20.69
C SER A 23 15.46 -5.61 -19.75
N VAL A 24 14.91 -5.57 -18.52
CA VAL A 24 15.09 -6.64 -17.53
C VAL A 24 14.67 -8.02 -18.05
N PRO A 25 13.46 -8.21 -18.62
CA PRO A 25 13.06 -9.52 -19.16
C PRO A 25 14.00 -10.01 -20.27
N MET A 26 14.42 -9.10 -21.17
CA MET A 26 15.31 -9.42 -22.30
C MET A 26 16.70 -9.88 -21.81
N LEU A 27 17.23 -9.24 -20.76
CA LEU A 27 18.54 -9.60 -20.17
C LEU A 27 18.49 -10.88 -19.34
N GLN A 28 17.30 -11.30 -18.92
CA GLN A 28 17.06 -12.54 -18.15
C GLN A 28 16.58 -13.71 -19.00
N ASP A 29 16.29 -13.47 -20.29
CA ASP A 29 15.80 -14.50 -21.19
C ASP A 29 16.90 -15.56 -21.45
N THR A 30 16.56 -16.81 -21.13
CA THR A 30 17.44 -17.96 -21.28
C THR A 30 17.47 -18.53 -22.70
N THR A 31 16.56 -18.08 -23.56
CA THR A 31 16.33 -18.63 -24.92
C THR A 31 17.57 -18.57 -25.80
N PHE A 32 18.43 -17.56 -25.58
CA PHE A 32 19.66 -17.36 -26.35
C PHE A 32 20.94 -17.90 -25.67
N GLY A 33 20.83 -18.66 -24.56
CA GLY A 33 21.97 -19.21 -23.85
C GLY A 33 22.90 -18.20 -23.16
N MET A 34 22.55 -16.94 -23.16
CA MET A 34 23.38 -15.82 -22.63
C MET A 34 23.07 -15.47 -21.17
N ALA A 35 21.95 -15.93 -20.63
CA ALA A 35 21.47 -15.57 -19.28
C ALA A 35 22.40 -16.00 -18.12
N GLY A 36 23.37 -16.87 -18.40
CA GLY A 36 24.37 -17.31 -17.42
C GLY A 36 25.60 -16.38 -17.29
N GLN A 37 25.76 -15.41 -18.19
CA GLN A 37 26.94 -14.54 -18.18
C GLN A 37 26.89 -13.53 -17.02
N PRO A 38 27.96 -13.40 -16.22
CA PRO A 38 27.98 -12.50 -15.06
C PRO A 38 27.69 -11.04 -15.43
N THR A 39 28.16 -10.60 -16.60
CA THR A 39 27.94 -9.23 -17.10
C THR A 39 26.46 -8.92 -17.38
N LEU A 40 25.72 -9.85 -17.98
CA LEU A 40 24.29 -9.69 -18.24
C LEU A 40 23.47 -9.71 -16.97
N ARG A 41 23.85 -10.56 -16.02
CA ARG A 41 23.21 -10.56 -14.68
C ARG A 41 23.44 -9.25 -13.95
N GLN A 42 24.62 -8.68 -14.03
CA GLN A 42 24.93 -7.37 -13.45
C GLN A 42 24.15 -6.25 -14.14
N ALA A 43 24.06 -6.29 -15.47
CA ALA A 43 23.24 -5.33 -16.24
C ALA A 43 21.75 -5.42 -15.87
N ALA A 44 21.19 -6.62 -15.78
CA ALA A 44 19.82 -6.83 -15.34
C ALA A 44 19.59 -6.34 -13.91
N ALA A 45 20.53 -6.58 -12.99
CA ALA A 45 20.45 -6.08 -11.63
C ALA A 45 20.51 -4.53 -11.57
N ALA A 46 21.39 -3.91 -12.36
CA ALA A 46 21.47 -2.43 -12.46
C ALA A 46 20.17 -1.82 -13.03
N CYS A 47 19.59 -2.43 -14.07
CA CYS A 47 18.29 -2.02 -14.62
C CYS A 47 17.19 -2.17 -13.56
N ARG A 48 17.21 -3.24 -12.77
CA ARG A 48 16.23 -3.46 -11.69
C ARG A 48 16.36 -2.43 -10.57
N VAL A 49 17.58 -2.08 -10.18
CA VAL A 49 17.82 -1.00 -9.20
C VAL A 49 17.30 0.32 -9.72
N LEU A 50 17.57 0.65 -11.00
CA LEU A 50 17.08 1.89 -11.61
C LEU A 50 15.54 1.94 -11.70
N GLU A 51 14.89 0.83 -12.02
CA GLU A 51 13.43 0.70 -11.99
C GLU A 51 12.88 0.96 -10.58
N LEU A 52 13.51 0.39 -9.55
CA LEU A 52 13.06 0.50 -8.15
C LEU A 52 13.43 1.83 -7.49
N ALA A 53 14.31 2.61 -8.10
CA ALA A 53 14.76 3.92 -7.57
C ALA A 53 13.70 5.03 -7.73
N GLU A 54 12.48 4.71 -8.14
CA GLU A 54 11.38 5.65 -8.20
C GLU A 54 10.64 5.71 -6.86
N VAL A 55 10.49 6.93 -6.31
CA VAL A 55 9.52 7.15 -5.24
C VAL A 55 8.14 7.23 -5.85
N THR A 56 7.42 6.15 -5.77
CA THR A 56 6.03 6.11 -6.24
C THR A 56 5.13 6.78 -5.21
N HIS A 57 4.26 7.70 -5.68
CA HIS A 57 3.22 8.29 -4.83
C HIS A 57 1.92 7.48 -4.86
N LYS A 58 2.00 6.22 -5.28
CA LYS A 58 0.87 5.30 -5.37
C LYS A 58 0.90 4.33 -4.20
N ARG A 59 -0.26 4.13 -3.59
CA ARG A 59 -0.42 3.15 -2.51
C ARG A 59 -0.10 1.74 -3.03
N PRO A 60 0.83 1.01 -2.39
CA PRO A 60 1.04 -0.39 -2.70
C PRO A 60 -0.21 -1.23 -2.37
N PRO A 61 -0.46 -2.35 -3.05
CA PRO A 61 -1.53 -3.27 -2.67
C PRO A 61 -1.21 -3.96 -1.33
N TRP A 62 -2.23 -4.30 -0.56
CA TRP A 62 -2.07 -5.00 0.72
C TRP A 62 -1.54 -6.43 0.56
N ARG A 63 -1.97 -7.14 -0.48
CA ARG A 63 -1.53 -8.51 -0.77
C ARG A 63 -1.67 -9.47 0.42
N ILE A 64 -2.77 -9.37 1.15
CA ILE A 64 -3.17 -10.30 2.20
C ILE A 64 -4.33 -11.11 1.63
N ALA A 65 -4.03 -12.24 1.00
CA ALA A 65 -5.04 -13.08 0.35
C ALA A 65 -5.66 -14.08 1.33
N GLU A 66 -4.89 -14.51 2.35
CA GLU A 66 -5.32 -15.46 3.36
C GLU A 66 -4.58 -15.28 4.67
N VAL A 67 -5.17 -15.73 5.76
CA VAL A 67 -4.56 -15.81 7.10
C VAL A 67 -4.99 -17.08 7.81
N LEU A 68 -4.21 -17.51 8.80
CA LEU A 68 -4.59 -18.65 9.63
C LEU A 68 -5.50 -18.16 10.77
N VAL A 69 -6.70 -18.72 10.87
CA VAL A 69 -7.62 -18.51 11.99
C VAL A 69 -7.76 -19.85 12.71
N LYS A 70 -7.33 -19.92 13.96
CA LYS A 70 -7.26 -21.17 14.74
C LYS A 70 -6.54 -22.33 14.04
N GLY A 71 -5.51 -21.99 13.23
CA GLY A 71 -4.72 -22.97 12.46
C GLY A 71 -5.28 -23.32 11.10
N GLU A 72 -6.47 -22.87 10.72
CA GLU A 72 -7.08 -23.11 9.43
C GLU A 72 -6.90 -21.89 8.49
N PRO A 73 -6.56 -22.10 7.21
CA PRO A 73 -6.43 -21.01 6.24
C PRO A 73 -7.81 -20.45 5.89
N VAL A 74 -7.95 -19.13 6.03
CA VAL A 74 -9.18 -18.39 5.71
C VAL A 74 -8.84 -17.29 4.72
N ALA A 75 -9.64 -17.18 3.66
CA ALA A 75 -9.51 -16.12 2.67
C ALA A 75 -9.79 -14.75 3.30
N VAL A 76 -9.05 -13.72 2.83
CA VAL A 76 -9.20 -12.33 3.25
C VAL A 76 -9.64 -11.49 2.07
N VAL A 77 -10.68 -10.68 2.26
CA VAL A 77 -11.22 -9.76 1.25
C VAL A 77 -11.12 -8.34 1.79
N GLU A 78 -10.55 -7.43 1.00
CA GLU A 78 -10.54 -6.00 1.31
C GLU A 78 -11.92 -5.41 0.98
N GLU A 79 -12.57 -4.81 1.98
CA GLU A 79 -13.86 -4.14 1.85
C GLU A 79 -13.73 -2.67 2.25
N VAL A 80 -14.44 -1.80 1.56
CA VAL A 80 -14.57 -0.39 1.94
C VAL A 80 -15.76 -0.27 2.89
N ALA A 81 -15.49 0.04 4.17
CA ALA A 81 -16.54 0.24 5.17
C ALA A 81 -17.08 1.67 5.15
N LEU A 82 -16.21 2.66 4.97
CA LEU A 82 -16.57 4.08 4.86
C LEU A 82 -15.50 4.82 4.06
N THR A 83 -15.91 5.83 3.28
CA THR A 83 -14.98 6.71 2.57
C THR A 83 -15.31 8.16 2.87
N THR A 84 -14.27 8.95 3.16
CA THR A 84 -14.31 10.41 3.28
C THR A 84 -13.36 11.03 2.23
N PRO A 85 -13.34 12.34 2.04
CA PRO A 85 -12.36 12.97 1.16
C PRO A 85 -10.90 12.71 1.56
N PHE A 86 -10.61 12.45 2.83
CA PHE A 86 -9.26 12.37 3.38
C PHE A 86 -8.81 10.95 3.71
N ALA A 87 -9.74 10.02 3.89
CA ALA A 87 -9.41 8.65 4.28
C ALA A 87 -10.50 7.66 3.86
N THR A 88 -10.10 6.40 3.77
CA THR A 88 -11.00 5.25 3.64
C THR A 88 -10.84 4.36 4.85
N LEU A 89 -11.94 3.98 5.49
CA LEU A 89 -11.96 2.90 6.47
C LEU A 89 -12.02 1.58 5.70
N LEU A 90 -10.92 0.85 5.69
CA LEU A 90 -10.85 -0.49 5.11
C LEU A 90 -11.16 -1.54 6.15
N ARG A 91 -11.94 -2.55 5.79
CA ARG A 91 -12.16 -3.78 6.56
C ARG A 91 -11.52 -4.94 5.83
N PHE A 92 -10.84 -5.80 6.54
CA PHE A 92 -10.33 -7.06 6.02
C PHE A 92 -11.26 -8.19 6.43
N ALA A 93 -12.31 -8.41 5.64
CA ALA A 93 -13.32 -9.42 5.90
C ALA A 93 -12.77 -10.82 5.71
N LYS A 94 -13.24 -11.75 6.53
CA LYS A 94 -12.92 -13.18 6.49
C LYS A 94 -14.21 -13.99 6.34
N PRO A 95 -14.72 -14.18 5.10
CA PRO A 95 -15.96 -14.91 4.89
C PRO A 95 -15.88 -16.34 5.45
N GLY A 96 -16.84 -16.71 6.26
CA GLY A 96 -16.89 -18.04 6.89
C GLY A 96 -16.07 -18.19 8.18
N ALA A 97 -15.29 -17.19 8.59
CA ALA A 97 -14.62 -17.21 9.88
C ALA A 97 -15.63 -17.00 11.04
N PRO A 98 -15.33 -17.52 12.24
CA PRO A 98 -16.12 -17.19 13.42
C PRO A 98 -16.07 -15.70 13.73
N VAL A 99 -17.10 -15.18 14.40
CA VAL A 99 -17.12 -13.79 14.86
C VAL A 99 -15.93 -13.54 15.80
N GLN A 100 -15.21 -12.47 15.55
CA GLN A 100 -14.03 -12.06 16.29
C GLN A 100 -14.18 -10.61 16.78
N PRO A 101 -13.49 -10.21 17.85
CA PRO A 101 -13.49 -8.83 18.30
C PRO A 101 -12.97 -7.89 17.20
N LYS A 102 -13.58 -6.72 17.07
CA LYS A 102 -13.14 -5.70 16.11
C LYS A 102 -11.95 -4.93 16.65
N VAL A 103 -11.03 -4.61 15.78
CA VAL A 103 -9.89 -3.72 16.08
C VAL A 103 -9.70 -2.70 14.97
N LEU A 104 -9.50 -1.44 15.37
CA LEU A 104 -9.10 -0.36 14.46
C LEU A 104 -7.59 -0.17 14.55
N VAL A 105 -6.90 -0.39 13.45
CA VAL A 105 -5.50 -0.04 13.28
C VAL A 105 -5.43 1.37 12.69
N VAL A 106 -5.06 2.33 13.52
CA VAL A 106 -4.91 3.73 13.08
C VAL A 106 -3.53 3.90 12.45
N ALA A 107 -3.50 4.06 11.12
CA ALA A 107 -2.26 4.29 10.41
C ALA A 107 -1.74 5.71 10.67
N PRO A 108 -0.41 5.89 10.80
CA PRO A 108 0.18 7.20 11.00
C PRO A 108 0.00 8.10 9.78
N MET A 109 -0.26 9.39 10.01
CA MET A 109 -0.36 10.43 8.95
C MET A 109 1.01 10.97 8.49
N SER A 110 2.11 10.31 8.80
CA SER A 110 3.47 10.82 8.63
C SER A 110 4.06 10.62 7.22
N GLY A 111 3.22 10.65 6.18
CA GLY A 111 3.69 10.57 4.78
C GLY A 111 3.95 9.14 4.28
N HIS A 112 3.48 8.11 4.99
CA HIS A 112 3.52 6.73 4.56
C HIS A 112 2.10 6.22 4.29
N PHE A 113 1.97 5.31 3.33
CA PHE A 113 0.71 4.61 3.13
C PHE A 113 0.45 3.60 4.26
N ALA A 114 -0.82 3.36 4.58
CA ALA A 114 -1.24 2.41 5.60
C ALA A 114 -0.69 0.98 5.36
N THR A 115 -0.36 0.63 4.13
CA THR A 115 0.27 -0.65 3.75
C THR A 115 1.65 -0.89 4.38
N LEU A 116 2.26 0.12 5.00
CA LEU A 116 3.44 -0.06 5.87
C LEU A 116 3.13 -1.00 7.05
N LEU A 117 1.88 -1.01 7.51
CA LEU A 117 1.40 -1.84 8.64
C LEU A 117 0.92 -3.24 8.19
N ARG A 118 1.25 -3.68 6.97
CA ARG A 118 0.78 -4.96 6.40
C ARG A 118 0.99 -6.15 7.33
N ASP A 119 2.16 -6.27 7.91
CA ASP A 119 2.47 -7.42 8.77
C ASP A 119 1.75 -7.32 10.13
N THR A 120 1.56 -6.12 10.66
CA THR A 120 0.73 -5.86 11.84
C THR A 120 -0.73 -6.27 11.57
N VAL A 121 -1.29 -5.84 10.44
CA VAL A 121 -2.65 -6.21 10.02
C VAL A 121 -2.77 -7.71 9.83
N ARG A 122 -1.82 -8.35 9.13
CA ARG A 122 -1.81 -9.81 8.92
C ARG A 122 -1.77 -10.57 10.24
N THR A 123 -0.98 -10.12 11.21
CA THR A 123 -0.91 -10.74 12.54
C THR A 123 -2.22 -10.57 13.30
N ALA A 124 -2.78 -9.35 13.34
CA ALA A 124 -4.04 -9.07 14.04
C ALA A 124 -5.23 -9.84 13.44
N LEU A 125 -5.23 -10.09 12.14
CA LEU A 125 -6.29 -10.82 11.44
C LEU A 125 -6.46 -12.27 11.91
N GLN A 126 -5.48 -12.87 12.57
CA GLN A 126 -5.60 -14.22 13.09
C GLN A 126 -6.68 -14.31 14.19
N ASP A 127 -6.83 -13.25 14.99
CA ASP A 127 -7.68 -13.24 16.17
C ASP A 127 -8.74 -12.12 16.17
N HIS A 128 -8.71 -11.19 15.19
CA HIS A 128 -9.56 -10.01 15.17
C HIS A 128 -10.20 -9.76 13.81
N ASP A 129 -11.36 -9.10 13.79
CA ASP A 129 -11.95 -8.44 12.62
C ASP A 129 -11.28 -7.06 12.48
N VAL A 130 -10.38 -6.92 11.51
CA VAL A 130 -9.47 -5.78 11.44
C VAL A 130 -9.97 -4.71 10.50
N TYR A 131 -10.02 -3.49 11.02
CA TYR A 131 -10.24 -2.26 10.27
C TYR A 131 -8.96 -1.41 10.26
N VAL A 132 -8.74 -0.66 9.18
CA VAL A 132 -7.55 0.20 9.03
C VAL A 132 -7.95 1.55 8.50
N THR A 133 -7.40 2.62 9.06
CA THR A 133 -7.51 3.96 8.48
C THR A 133 -6.52 4.08 7.31
N ASP A 134 -7.01 4.14 6.09
CA ASP A 134 -6.19 4.34 4.89
C ASP A 134 -6.27 5.79 4.45
N TRP A 135 -5.30 6.60 4.89
CA TRP A 135 -5.24 8.03 4.59
C TRP A 135 -4.92 8.25 3.12
N HIS A 136 -5.72 9.10 2.46
CA HIS A 136 -5.53 9.43 1.06
C HIS A 136 -4.27 10.27 0.87
N ASN A 137 -3.68 10.17 -0.33
CA ASN A 137 -2.61 11.07 -0.69
C ASN A 137 -3.15 12.51 -0.78
N VAL A 138 -2.66 13.39 0.08
CA VAL A 138 -3.13 14.79 0.18
C VAL A 138 -3.04 15.58 -1.14
N ARG A 139 -2.22 15.12 -2.09
CA ARG A 139 -2.12 15.72 -3.43
C ARG A 139 -3.36 15.49 -4.27
N ASP A 140 -4.08 14.41 -4.00
CA ASP A 140 -5.28 14.01 -4.74
C ASP A 140 -6.56 14.56 -4.08
N VAL A 141 -6.44 15.13 -2.87
CA VAL A 141 -7.56 15.74 -2.15
C VAL A 141 -7.76 17.19 -2.63
N PRO A 142 -8.93 17.53 -3.19
CA PRO A 142 -9.17 18.89 -3.65
C PRO A 142 -9.28 19.87 -2.48
N LEU A 143 -8.82 21.11 -2.68
CA LEU A 143 -8.90 22.15 -1.66
C LEU A 143 -10.35 22.45 -1.23
N SER A 144 -11.33 22.18 -2.08
CA SER A 144 -12.76 22.31 -1.77
C SER A 144 -13.27 21.32 -0.72
N ALA A 145 -12.50 20.26 -0.42
CA ALA A 145 -12.82 19.32 0.65
C ALA A 145 -12.67 19.94 2.06
N GLY A 146 -12.05 21.12 2.15
CA GLY A 146 -11.84 21.84 3.39
C GLY A 146 -10.43 21.66 3.95
N ARG A 147 -10.23 22.14 5.17
CA ARG A 147 -8.96 21.98 5.89
C ARG A 147 -8.87 20.58 6.52
N PHE A 148 -7.65 20.14 6.79
CA PHE A 148 -7.38 18.95 7.52
C PHE A 148 -6.21 19.16 8.49
N GLY A 149 -6.49 19.09 9.76
CA GLY A 149 -5.53 19.21 10.85
C GLY A 149 -5.75 18.12 11.89
N LEU A 150 -5.26 18.32 13.10
CA LEU A 150 -5.36 17.34 14.18
C LEU A 150 -6.82 17.13 14.65
N ASP A 151 -7.61 18.20 14.63
CA ASP A 151 -9.02 18.15 15.04
C ASP A 151 -9.80 17.28 14.05
N GLU A 152 -9.70 17.56 12.76
CA GLU A 152 -10.37 16.80 11.70
C GLU A 152 -9.87 15.34 11.64
N TYR A 153 -8.59 15.11 11.91
CA TYR A 153 -8.05 13.76 12.05
C TYR A 153 -8.72 12.98 13.19
N THR A 154 -8.90 13.62 14.35
CA THR A 154 -9.56 13.01 15.50
C THR A 154 -11.03 12.73 15.23
N GLU A 155 -11.75 13.69 14.60
CA GLU A 155 -13.14 13.51 14.19
C GLU A 155 -13.31 12.31 13.24
N HIS A 156 -12.42 12.15 12.25
CA HIS A 156 -12.44 10.97 11.37
C HIS A 156 -12.27 9.64 12.13
N ILE A 157 -11.41 9.61 13.14
CA ILE A 157 -11.24 8.39 13.96
C ILE A 157 -12.52 8.09 14.74
N ILE A 158 -13.17 9.10 15.31
CA ILE A 158 -14.45 8.95 16.02
C ILE A 158 -15.53 8.41 15.07
N ASP A 159 -15.65 8.99 13.89
CA ASP A 159 -16.62 8.57 12.87
C ASP A 159 -16.35 7.13 12.41
N PHE A 160 -15.10 6.74 12.25
CA PHE A 160 -14.71 5.38 11.89
C PHE A 160 -15.04 4.37 12.99
N LEU A 161 -14.80 4.72 14.26
CA LEU A 161 -15.22 3.88 15.39
C LEU A 161 -16.75 3.74 15.45
N ALA A 162 -17.48 4.82 15.18
CA ALA A 162 -18.94 4.77 15.10
C ALA A 162 -19.44 3.88 13.95
N ALA A 163 -18.79 3.98 12.77
CA ALA A 163 -19.12 3.16 11.61
C ALA A 163 -18.84 1.67 11.81
N MET A 164 -17.84 1.33 12.61
CA MET A 164 -17.57 -0.07 12.96
C MET A 164 -18.69 -0.70 13.82
N GLY A 165 -19.45 0.13 14.53
CA GLY A 165 -20.50 -0.33 15.45
C GLY A 165 -19.95 -1.05 16.69
N PRO A 166 -20.83 -1.53 17.59
CA PRO A 166 -20.41 -2.22 18.80
C PRO A 166 -19.70 -3.54 18.48
N ASN A 167 -18.84 -3.97 19.41
CA ASN A 167 -18.19 -5.29 19.39
C ASN A 167 -19.16 -6.39 19.76
#